data_8fa0bf082bccfd7a5ac566543835ead8
#
_entry.id   8fa0bf082bccfd7a5ac566543835ead8
#
_cell.length_a   1.000
_cell.length_b   1.000
_cell.length_c   1.000
_cell.angle_alpha   90.00
_cell.angle_beta   90.00
_cell.angle_gamma   90.00
#
_symmetry.space_group_name_H-M   'P 1'
#
loop_
_entity.id
_entity.type
_entity.pdbx_description
1 polymer ?
#
loop_
_entity_poly.entity_id
_entity_poly.type
_entity_poly.pdbx_seq_one_letter_code
_entity_poly.pdbx_strand_id
1 'polypeptide(L)'
;MITGTEYGIIVSNKCILLYVYLRTEGVVRHDCADALFLMENTYYGELSVIGMPGCEKFVEEVDSYLHEWRGSRGSTSYIVAPECKRFGNGEGKAVLHESMRGHDVYIIADMYNYSVKYKMYGTEFPMSPDDHFADLKRVINAIAGKARRITVIMPMLYESRQDKRHVRESLDCAVAMKELENMGVTNIVTFDVHNIGIQNAIPLIGFDNVQPTYQMIKALIKKVPDIQLDKDHLMMISPDEGGMTRCMYYSSMLSLDLGMFYKRRDYTQVINGKNPIVAHEYLGRSVKGKDVIIVDDIISSGQSIIDVATNLKERGANRIFAFATFGLFCEGLEAMDKAYADGHITKIFTTNLIYRSSELLAREWYAEVDLGKYVALIVDTLNRDETISHLLKPAERIQALLEKVKENEKNNSRTVD
;
A
#
# COMPACT_ATOMS: atom_id res chain seq x y z
N MET A 1 51.12 -10.71 -39.77
CA MET A 1 50.11 -11.78 -39.98
C MET A 1 48.86 -11.31 -39.28
N ILE A 2 47.83 -10.97 -40.02
CA ILE A 2 46.54 -10.52 -39.48
C ILE A 2 45.76 -11.78 -39.13
N THR A 3 45.61 -12.05 -37.86
CA THR A 3 44.76 -13.14 -37.37
C THR A 3 43.29 -12.68 -37.42
N GLY A 4 42.47 -13.51 -38.05
CA GLY A 4 41.09 -13.19 -38.40
C GLY A 4 40.19 -12.82 -37.22
N THR A 5 39.36 -11.84 -37.46
CA THR A 5 38.29 -11.42 -36.56
C THR A 5 37.03 -12.22 -36.92
N GLU A 6 36.55 -13.06 -36.02
CA GLU A 6 35.26 -13.74 -36.19
C GLU A 6 34.15 -12.94 -35.49
N TYR A 7 33.02 -12.79 -36.16
CA TYR A 7 31.83 -12.12 -35.66
C TYR A 7 30.77 -13.16 -35.32
N GLY A 8 30.24 -13.11 -34.11
CA GLY A 8 29.13 -13.93 -33.70
C GLY A 8 27.92 -13.07 -33.30
N ILE A 9 26.73 -13.51 -33.68
CA ILE A 9 25.45 -12.87 -33.28
C ILE A 9 24.77 -13.83 -32.34
N ILE A 10 24.54 -13.36 -31.11
CA ILE A 10 23.66 -14.05 -30.14
C ILE A 10 22.33 -13.30 -30.11
N VAL A 11 21.26 -14.00 -30.47
CA VAL A 11 19.90 -13.47 -30.42
C VAL A 11 19.25 -14.04 -29.18
N SER A 12 18.93 -13.18 -28.21
CA SER A 12 17.99 -13.49 -27.11
C SER A 12 16.70 -12.72 -27.35
N ASN A 13 15.61 -13.17 -26.75
CA ASN A 13 14.27 -12.56 -26.92
C ASN A 13 14.16 -11.06 -26.55
N LYS A 14 15.23 -10.44 -26.09
CA LYS A 14 15.23 -9.02 -25.65
C LYS A 14 16.35 -8.16 -26.28
N CYS A 15 17.40 -8.74 -26.91
CA CYS A 15 18.49 -7.95 -27.53
C CYS A 15 19.27 -8.72 -28.58
N ILE A 16 19.76 -8.00 -29.57
CA ILE A 16 20.78 -8.50 -30.54
C ILE A 16 22.12 -7.93 -30.07
N LEU A 17 23.04 -8.80 -29.66
CA LEU A 17 24.40 -8.39 -29.31
C LEU A 17 25.38 -8.85 -30.38
N LEU A 18 26.13 -7.90 -30.89
CA LEU A 18 27.23 -8.15 -31.80
C LEU A 18 28.53 -8.30 -30.99
N TYR A 19 29.12 -9.50 -30.99
CA TYR A 19 30.43 -9.73 -30.38
C TYR A 19 31.53 -9.69 -31.44
N VAL A 20 32.60 -8.97 -31.15
CA VAL A 20 33.83 -8.99 -31.91
C VAL A 20 34.85 -9.85 -31.15
N TYR A 21 35.21 -11.02 -31.68
CA TYR A 21 36.27 -11.86 -31.13
C TYR A 21 37.62 -11.42 -31.66
N LEU A 22 38.51 -10.98 -30.79
CA LEU A 22 39.92 -10.87 -31.07
C LEU A 22 40.61 -12.16 -30.63
N ARG A 23 41.05 -12.97 -31.57
CA ARG A 23 41.82 -14.20 -31.30
C ARG A 23 43.28 -13.80 -31.08
N THR A 24 43.67 -13.65 -29.81
CA THR A 24 45.06 -13.69 -29.38
C THR A 24 45.31 -15.02 -28.67
N GLU A 25 46.45 -15.63 -28.97
CA GLU A 25 46.81 -16.97 -28.57
C GLU A 25 46.45 -17.37 -27.15
N GLY A 26 45.58 -18.37 -27.02
CA GLY A 26 45.61 -19.33 -25.92
C GLY A 26 44.83 -19.03 -24.66
N VAL A 27 44.04 -17.96 -24.51
CA VAL A 27 43.25 -17.73 -23.29
C VAL A 27 41.85 -17.24 -23.66
N VAL A 28 40.89 -18.15 -23.75
CA VAL A 28 39.47 -17.84 -23.63
C VAL A 28 39.16 -17.77 -22.14
N ARG A 29 39.06 -16.61 -21.54
CA ARG A 29 38.63 -16.42 -20.17
C ARG A 29 37.50 -15.39 -20.06
N HIS A 30 36.35 -15.86 -19.62
CA HIS A 30 35.41 -15.21 -18.72
C HIS A 30 34.50 -14.07 -19.18
N ASP A 31 34.57 -13.54 -20.40
CA ASP A 31 33.76 -12.38 -20.78
C ASP A 31 32.29 -12.73 -21.08
N CYS A 32 31.97 -13.99 -21.41
CA CYS A 32 30.59 -14.38 -21.71
C CYS A 32 29.73 -14.56 -20.45
N ALA A 33 30.33 -15.06 -19.37
CA ALA A 33 29.58 -15.21 -18.08
C ALA A 33 29.31 -13.85 -17.46
N ASP A 34 30.28 -12.93 -17.53
CA ASP A 34 30.13 -11.56 -17.04
C ASP A 34 29.18 -10.75 -17.93
N ALA A 35 29.16 -10.97 -19.22
CA ALA A 35 28.22 -10.33 -20.16
C ALA A 35 26.80 -10.89 -20.01
N LEU A 36 26.62 -12.21 -19.84
CA LEU A 36 25.32 -12.80 -19.49
C LEU A 36 24.83 -12.33 -18.12
N PHE A 37 25.71 -12.27 -17.14
CA PHE A 37 25.40 -11.77 -15.81
C PHE A 37 25.03 -10.27 -15.81
N LEU A 38 25.65 -9.46 -16.67
CA LEU A 38 25.27 -8.05 -16.90
C LEU A 38 23.94 -7.92 -17.65
N MET A 39 23.58 -8.89 -18.52
CA MET A 39 22.31 -8.91 -19.22
C MET A 39 21.14 -9.36 -18.33
N GLU A 40 21.39 -10.24 -17.37
CA GLU A 40 20.37 -10.70 -16.40
C GLU A 40 20.02 -9.62 -15.34
N ASN A 41 20.82 -8.55 -15.23
CA ASN A 41 20.67 -7.48 -14.24
C ASN A 41 20.59 -6.07 -14.87
N THR A 42 19.92 -5.93 -16.01
CA THR A 42 19.66 -4.60 -16.59
C THR A 42 18.56 -3.89 -15.81
N TYR A 43 18.95 -2.87 -15.05
CA TYR A 43 18.01 -1.93 -14.43
C TYR A 43 17.55 -0.88 -15.44
N TYR A 44 16.31 -0.40 -15.28
CA TYR A 44 15.74 0.65 -16.11
C TYR A 44 16.55 1.95 -16.02
N GLY A 45 17.06 2.28 -14.82
CA GLY A 45 17.92 3.42 -14.53
C GLY A 45 18.55 3.25 -13.17
N GLU A 46 19.46 4.17 -12.81
CA GLU A 46 19.99 4.26 -11.46
C GLU A 46 18.84 4.51 -10.47
N LEU A 47 18.74 3.67 -9.43
CA LEU A 47 17.64 3.74 -8.48
C LEU A 47 17.81 4.92 -7.54
N SER A 48 16.74 5.69 -7.37
CA SER A 48 16.61 6.69 -6.31
C SER A 48 15.27 6.58 -5.62
N VAL A 49 15.28 6.53 -4.30
CA VAL A 49 14.08 6.50 -3.46
C VAL A 49 14.02 7.80 -2.66
N ILE A 50 12.96 8.57 -2.87
CA ILE A 50 12.71 9.83 -2.17
C ILE A 50 11.59 9.62 -1.17
N GLY A 51 11.88 9.79 0.13
CA GLY A 51 10.84 9.85 1.17
C GLY A 51 10.37 11.29 1.35
N MET A 52 9.07 11.53 1.17
CA MET A 52 8.50 12.82 1.55
C MET A 52 8.56 13.01 3.07
N PRO A 53 8.52 14.27 3.57
CA PRO A 53 8.57 14.54 5.02
C PRO A 53 7.56 13.68 5.80
N GLY A 54 8.06 12.99 6.82
CA GLY A 54 7.28 12.03 7.63
C GLY A 54 7.32 10.58 7.15
N CYS A 55 7.96 10.29 6.00
CA CYS A 55 8.14 8.93 5.48
C CYS A 55 9.55 8.36 5.76
N GLU A 56 10.42 9.09 6.49
CA GLU A 56 11.84 8.77 6.63
C GLU A 56 12.07 7.34 7.10
N LYS A 57 11.44 6.94 8.22
CA LYS A 57 11.59 5.60 8.79
C LYS A 57 11.09 4.48 7.85
N PHE A 58 10.00 4.73 7.15
CA PHE A 58 9.45 3.75 6.20
C PHE A 58 10.37 3.58 4.99
N VAL A 59 10.95 4.68 4.52
CA VAL A 59 11.91 4.65 3.39
C VAL A 59 13.23 4.00 3.80
N GLU A 60 13.72 4.23 5.02
CA GLU A 60 14.89 3.53 5.57
C GLU A 60 14.67 2.01 5.62
N GLU A 61 13.47 1.57 5.99
CA GLU A 61 13.11 0.15 5.98
C GLU A 61 13.10 -0.42 4.55
N VAL A 62 12.48 0.29 3.60
CA VAL A 62 12.47 -0.09 2.17
C VAL A 62 13.89 -0.18 1.63
N ASP A 63 14.75 0.81 1.90
CA ASP A 63 16.14 0.86 1.49
C ASP A 63 16.94 -0.34 2.04
N SER A 64 16.71 -0.70 3.30
CA SER A 64 17.38 -1.85 3.91
C SER A 64 17.12 -3.16 3.19
N TYR A 65 15.87 -3.42 2.76
CA TYR A 65 15.53 -4.60 1.95
C TYR A 65 16.15 -4.55 0.56
N LEU A 66 16.18 -3.39 -0.07
CA LEU A 66 16.82 -3.22 -1.39
C LEU A 66 18.31 -3.52 -1.31
N HIS A 67 18.99 -3.08 -0.24
CA HIS A 67 20.40 -3.40 0.00
C HIS A 67 20.63 -4.88 0.27
N GLU A 68 19.80 -5.51 1.09
CA GLU A 68 19.87 -6.95 1.38
C GLU A 68 19.83 -7.78 0.09
N TRP A 69 18.93 -7.42 -0.85
CA TRP A 69 18.75 -8.20 -2.08
C TRP A 69 19.76 -7.89 -3.19
N ARG A 70 20.19 -6.65 -3.29
CA ARG A 70 21.08 -6.20 -4.38
C ARG A 70 22.57 -6.34 -4.04
N GLY A 71 22.89 -6.55 -2.76
CA GLY A 71 24.25 -6.50 -2.26
C GLY A 71 24.85 -5.10 -2.32
N SER A 72 26.04 -4.91 -1.79
CA SER A 72 26.75 -3.62 -1.77
C SER A 72 27.40 -3.32 -3.12
N ARG A 73 26.62 -3.08 -4.15
CA ARG A 73 27.13 -2.65 -5.47
C ARG A 73 27.32 -1.14 -5.52
N GLY A 74 28.23 -0.64 -4.71
CA GLY A 74 28.77 0.72 -4.84
C GLY A 74 27.95 1.87 -4.23
N SER A 75 26.68 1.70 -3.91
CA SER A 75 25.91 2.71 -3.18
C SER A 75 25.79 2.35 -1.70
N THR A 76 25.94 3.33 -0.83
CA THR A 76 25.69 3.19 0.61
C THR A 76 24.19 3.32 0.94
N SER A 77 23.39 3.94 0.07
CA SER A 77 21.94 4.11 0.20
C SER A 77 21.35 4.53 -1.15
N TYR A 78 20.10 4.12 -1.42
CA TYR A 78 19.31 4.59 -2.56
C TYR A 78 18.46 5.82 -2.19
N ILE A 79 18.50 6.25 -0.92
CA ILE A 79 17.69 7.36 -0.41
C ILE A 79 18.27 8.69 -0.88
N VAL A 80 17.40 9.51 -1.47
CA VAL A 80 17.67 10.92 -1.74
C VAL A 80 16.71 11.73 -0.90
N ALA A 81 17.27 12.44 0.11
CA ALA A 81 16.46 13.22 1.04
C ALA A 81 16.06 14.57 0.43
N PRO A 82 14.75 14.87 0.29
CA PRO A 82 14.31 16.19 -0.13
C PRO A 82 14.33 17.15 1.05
N GLU A 83 14.75 18.39 0.82
CA GLU A 83 14.62 19.46 1.78
C GLU A 83 13.35 20.27 1.48
N CYS A 84 12.27 20.06 2.25
CA CYS A 84 11.02 20.80 2.14
C CYS A 84 10.96 21.88 3.22
N LYS A 85 11.09 23.14 2.82
CA LYS A 85 11.10 24.31 3.72
C LYS A 85 9.83 25.13 3.61
N ARG A 86 9.48 25.79 4.72
CA ARG A 86 8.45 26.83 4.75
C ARG A 86 9.05 28.17 5.11
N PHE A 87 8.64 29.21 4.40
CA PHE A 87 8.86 30.59 4.79
C PHE A 87 7.91 30.98 5.92
N GLY A 88 8.20 32.08 6.63
CA GLY A 88 7.38 32.51 7.77
C GLY A 88 5.92 32.85 7.43
N ASN A 89 5.60 33.10 6.17
CA ASN A 89 4.25 33.32 5.66
C ASN A 89 3.55 32.04 5.15
N GLY A 90 4.23 30.88 5.25
CA GLY A 90 3.69 29.59 4.83
C GLY A 90 4.06 29.13 3.40
N GLU A 91 4.68 30.01 2.59
CA GLU A 91 5.18 29.60 1.27
C GLU A 91 6.19 28.46 1.39
N GLY A 92 6.06 27.45 0.51
CA GLY A 92 6.91 26.27 0.50
C GLY A 92 7.97 26.29 -0.58
N LYS A 93 9.11 25.65 -0.29
CA LYS A 93 10.21 25.39 -1.23
C LYS A 93 10.73 23.97 -1.04
N ALA A 94 10.96 23.25 -2.16
CA ALA A 94 11.69 21.98 -2.14
C ALA A 94 13.07 22.14 -2.80
N VAL A 95 14.07 21.44 -2.25
CA VAL A 95 15.42 21.37 -2.80
C VAL A 95 15.86 19.91 -2.81
N LEU A 96 16.45 19.46 -3.93
CA LEU A 96 17.22 18.22 -4.04
C LEU A 96 18.68 18.60 -4.21
N HIS A 97 19.55 18.05 -3.38
CA HIS A 97 20.98 18.35 -3.40
C HIS A 97 21.77 17.49 -4.39
N GLU A 98 21.09 16.50 -4.99
CA GLU A 98 21.66 15.57 -5.97
C GLU A 98 20.93 15.67 -7.30
N SER A 99 21.64 15.35 -8.39
CA SER A 99 21.06 15.35 -9.73
C SER A 99 20.28 14.06 -9.98
N MET A 100 19.03 14.18 -10.38
CA MET A 100 18.18 13.03 -10.76
C MET A 100 18.31 12.66 -12.26
N ARG A 101 19.34 13.17 -12.94
CA ARG A 101 19.51 12.92 -14.39
C ARG A 101 19.76 11.45 -14.68
N GLY A 102 18.85 10.83 -15.43
CA GLY A 102 18.95 9.42 -15.82
C GLY A 102 18.51 8.42 -14.75
N HIS A 103 18.12 8.89 -13.56
CA HIS A 103 17.65 8.03 -12.48
C HIS A 103 16.22 7.54 -12.73
N ASP A 104 15.92 6.35 -12.23
CA ASP A 104 14.59 5.81 -12.03
C ASP A 104 14.16 6.17 -10.60
N VAL A 105 13.28 7.16 -10.48
CA VAL A 105 12.95 7.82 -9.22
C VAL A 105 11.63 7.31 -8.67
N TYR A 106 11.64 6.87 -7.41
CA TYR A 106 10.47 6.46 -6.65
C TYR A 106 10.25 7.44 -5.51
N ILE A 107 9.09 8.11 -5.49
CA ILE A 107 8.73 9.07 -4.44
C ILE A 107 7.67 8.43 -3.55
N ILE A 108 8.00 8.16 -2.29
CA ILE A 108 7.07 7.61 -1.30
C ILE A 108 6.49 8.76 -0.49
N ALA A 109 5.15 8.86 -0.50
CA ALA A 109 4.45 10.02 0.02
C ALA A 109 3.21 9.62 0.84
N ASP A 110 3.24 9.88 2.15
CA ASP A 110 2.07 9.79 3.03
C ASP A 110 1.38 11.16 3.11
N MET A 111 0.22 11.27 2.45
CA MET A 111 -0.57 12.51 2.40
C MET A 111 -1.28 12.82 3.70
N TYR A 112 -1.38 11.85 4.63
CA TYR A 112 -2.19 11.96 5.83
C TYR A 112 -1.37 12.01 7.11
N ASN A 113 -0.05 12.26 7.01
CA ASN A 113 0.83 12.35 8.15
C ASN A 113 0.74 13.71 8.88
N TYR A 114 -0.19 13.82 9.79
CA TYR A 114 -0.40 15.03 10.60
C TYR A 114 0.67 15.26 11.68
N SER A 115 1.64 14.34 11.85
CA SER A 115 2.75 14.56 12.79
C SER A 115 3.79 15.54 12.25
N VAL A 116 3.85 15.71 10.94
CA VAL A 116 4.72 16.72 10.30
C VAL A 116 4.13 18.09 10.52
N LYS A 117 4.95 19.01 11.03
CA LYS A 117 4.51 20.36 11.39
C LYS A 117 5.37 21.43 10.77
N TYR A 118 4.82 22.61 10.59
CA TYR A 118 5.53 23.79 10.15
C TYR A 118 5.04 25.04 10.89
N LYS A 119 5.88 26.11 10.87
CA LYS A 119 5.53 27.39 11.49
C LYS A 119 5.08 28.38 10.42
N MET A 120 3.96 29.06 10.69
CA MET A 120 3.44 30.15 9.88
C MET A 120 2.96 31.28 10.82
N TYR A 121 3.42 32.50 10.58
CA TYR A 121 3.15 33.66 11.46
C TYR A 121 3.41 33.38 12.95
N GLY A 122 4.47 32.60 13.24
CA GLY A 122 4.87 32.25 14.60
C GLY A 122 4.08 31.11 15.24
N THR A 123 3.00 30.63 14.64
CA THR A 123 2.18 29.51 15.14
C THR A 123 2.58 28.21 14.44
N GLU A 124 2.59 27.11 15.18
CA GLU A 124 2.85 25.78 14.65
C GLU A 124 1.55 25.12 14.20
N PHE A 125 1.57 24.55 12.99
CA PHE A 125 0.44 23.84 12.36
C PHE A 125 0.88 22.45 11.92
N PRO A 126 0.03 21.43 12.09
CA PRO A 126 0.22 20.15 11.42
C PRO A 126 0.00 20.33 9.90
N MET A 127 0.73 19.57 9.10
CA MET A 127 0.49 19.55 7.67
C MET A 127 -0.85 18.89 7.35
N SER A 128 -1.62 19.54 6.49
CA SER A 128 -2.82 18.96 5.88
C SER A 128 -2.45 18.05 4.70
N PRO A 129 -3.39 17.23 4.18
CA PRO A 129 -3.20 16.52 2.92
C PRO A 129 -2.80 17.44 1.76
N ASP A 130 -3.36 18.65 1.70
CA ASP A 130 -3.02 19.66 0.68
C ASP A 130 -1.58 20.15 0.80
N ASP A 131 -1.09 20.33 2.04
CA ASP A 131 0.31 20.72 2.28
C ASP A 131 1.28 19.63 1.78
N HIS A 132 1.00 18.37 2.09
CA HIS A 132 1.79 17.23 1.63
C HIS A 132 1.75 17.10 0.11
N PHE A 133 0.58 17.23 -0.51
CA PHE A 133 0.42 17.18 -1.96
C PHE A 133 1.13 18.34 -2.67
N ALA A 134 1.07 19.54 -2.09
CA ALA A 134 1.82 20.69 -2.59
C ALA A 134 3.34 20.46 -2.50
N ASP A 135 3.85 19.85 -1.43
CA ASP A 135 5.26 19.53 -1.29
C ASP A 135 5.69 18.43 -2.26
N LEU A 136 4.87 17.39 -2.49
CA LEU A 136 5.10 16.39 -3.52
C LEU A 136 5.30 17.05 -4.90
N LYS A 137 4.41 17.98 -5.28
CA LYS A 137 4.53 18.73 -6.53
C LYS A 137 5.83 19.56 -6.59
N ARG A 138 6.25 20.18 -5.48
CA ARG A 138 7.52 20.91 -5.41
C ARG A 138 8.72 20.01 -5.62
N VAL A 139 8.72 18.80 -5.02
CA VAL A 139 9.80 17.82 -5.20
C VAL A 139 9.85 17.33 -6.65
N ILE A 140 8.72 16.98 -7.26
CA ILE A 140 8.65 16.60 -8.68
C ILE A 140 9.18 17.75 -9.57
N ASN A 141 8.81 19.00 -9.26
CA ASN A 141 9.32 20.18 -9.97
C ASN A 141 10.84 20.33 -9.80
N ALA A 142 11.40 20.06 -8.61
CA ALA A 142 12.84 20.12 -8.36
C ALA A 142 13.64 19.07 -9.15
N ILE A 143 13.03 17.93 -9.51
CA ILE A 143 13.63 16.94 -10.44
C ILE A 143 13.78 17.56 -11.84
N ALA A 144 12.96 18.53 -12.19
CA ALA A 144 13.02 19.35 -13.40
C ALA A 144 13.00 18.53 -14.72
N GLY A 145 12.25 17.45 -14.77
CA GLY A 145 12.11 16.59 -15.96
C GLY A 145 13.39 15.89 -16.41
N LYS A 146 14.37 15.72 -15.51
CA LYS A 146 15.67 15.10 -15.84
C LYS A 146 15.75 13.63 -15.47
N ALA A 147 14.86 13.15 -14.63
CA ALA A 147 14.76 11.73 -14.33
C ALA A 147 14.39 10.92 -15.58
N ARG A 148 14.80 9.69 -15.63
CA ARG A 148 14.42 8.75 -16.69
C ARG A 148 12.97 8.30 -16.54
N ARG A 149 12.53 8.08 -15.29
CA ARG A 149 11.16 7.76 -14.93
C ARG A 149 10.87 8.35 -13.54
N ILE A 150 9.64 8.74 -13.30
CA ILE A 150 9.14 9.13 -11.98
C ILE A 150 7.94 8.27 -11.64
N THR A 151 8.07 7.45 -10.61
CA THR A 151 6.99 6.68 -9.99
C THR A 151 6.64 7.30 -8.65
N VAL A 152 5.38 7.64 -8.44
CA VAL A 152 4.87 8.10 -7.15
C VAL A 152 4.20 6.93 -6.44
N ILE A 153 4.72 6.56 -5.26
CA ILE A 153 4.10 5.61 -4.35
C ILE A 153 3.34 6.42 -3.31
N MET A 154 2.03 6.51 -3.50
CA MET A 154 1.11 7.23 -2.63
C MET A 154 0.15 6.19 -2.02
N PRO A 155 0.51 5.61 -0.86
CA PRO A 155 -0.24 4.48 -0.33
C PRO A 155 -1.73 4.75 -0.20
N MET A 156 -2.12 5.75 0.57
CA MET A 156 -3.47 6.28 0.58
C MET A 156 -3.56 7.44 -0.40
N LEU A 157 -4.32 7.24 -1.46
CA LEU A 157 -4.42 8.21 -2.56
C LEU A 157 -5.01 9.53 -2.06
N TYR A 158 -4.36 10.64 -2.42
CA TYR A 158 -4.84 11.98 -2.08
C TYR A 158 -6.27 12.19 -2.59
N GLU A 159 -7.14 12.66 -1.70
CA GLU A 159 -8.57 12.89 -1.94
C GLU A 159 -9.33 11.67 -2.51
N SER A 160 -8.92 10.45 -2.11
CA SER A 160 -9.46 9.19 -2.66
C SER A 160 -10.97 9.03 -2.52
N ARG A 161 -11.60 9.73 -1.56
CA ARG A 161 -13.06 9.73 -1.36
C ARG A 161 -13.80 10.76 -2.21
N GLN A 162 -13.07 11.67 -2.90
CA GLN A 162 -13.58 12.65 -3.86
C GLN A 162 -13.34 12.17 -5.30
N ASP A 163 -13.77 10.94 -5.57
CA ASP A 163 -13.48 10.16 -6.78
C ASP A 163 -14.61 10.22 -7.82
N LYS A 164 -15.80 10.66 -7.43
CA LYS A 164 -16.99 10.77 -8.29
C LYS A 164 -17.83 11.99 -7.91
N ARG A 165 -18.57 12.50 -8.89
CA ARG A 165 -19.42 13.67 -8.75
C ARG A 165 -20.89 13.27 -8.83
N HIS A 166 -21.66 13.62 -7.83
CA HIS A 166 -23.12 13.40 -7.81
C HIS A 166 -23.91 14.67 -8.06
N VAL A 167 -23.39 15.81 -7.60
CA VAL A 167 -24.00 17.12 -7.72
C VAL A 167 -22.93 18.15 -8.16
N ARG A 168 -23.09 19.42 -7.81
CA ARG A 168 -22.09 20.48 -8.06
C ARG A 168 -21.00 20.46 -6.99
N GLU A 169 -20.15 19.46 -7.05
CA GLU A 169 -19.04 19.26 -6.12
C GLU A 169 -17.72 19.12 -6.89
N SER A 170 -16.62 19.35 -6.20
CA SER A 170 -15.28 19.17 -6.77
C SER A 170 -15.01 17.69 -7.09
N LEU A 171 -14.00 17.42 -7.90
CA LEU A 171 -13.53 16.08 -8.26
C LEU A 171 -12.01 16.02 -8.04
N ASP A 172 -11.61 16.23 -6.78
CA ASP A 172 -10.24 16.56 -6.42
C ASP A 172 -9.26 15.43 -6.71
N CYS A 173 -9.65 14.19 -6.46
CA CYS A 173 -8.79 13.04 -6.74
C CYS A 173 -8.41 12.97 -8.23
N ALA A 174 -9.38 13.11 -9.15
CA ALA A 174 -9.12 13.05 -10.59
C ALA A 174 -8.25 14.21 -11.07
N VAL A 175 -8.50 15.43 -10.54
CA VAL A 175 -7.71 16.62 -10.85
C VAL A 175 -6.27 16.43 -10.37
N ALA A 176 -6.07 15.97 -9.14
CA ALA A 176 -4.75 15.73 -8.59
C ALA A 176 -3.96 14.69 -9.40
N MET A 177 -4.59 13.59 -9.81
CA MET A 177 -3.94 12.59 -10.66
C MET A 177 -3.51 13.19 -12.00
N LYS A 178 -4.37 14.04 -12.59
CA LYS A 178 -4.06 14.73 -13.86
C LYS A 178 -2.95 15.76 -13.71
N GLU A 179 -2.85 16.43 -12.57
CA GLU A 179 -1.73 17.33 -12.28
C GLU A 179 -0.40 16.55 -12.24
N LEU A 180 -0.35 15.39 -11.55
CA LEU A 180 0.86 14.55 -11.50
C LEU A 180 1.27 14.05 -12.89
N GLU A 181 0.31 13.59 -13.71
CA GLU A 181 0.59 13.19 -15.10
C GLU A 181 1.19 14.36 -15.89
N ASN A 182 0.60 15.55 -15.80
CA ASN A 182 1.10 16.75 -16.50
C ASN A 182 2.49 17.21 -16.02
N MET A 183 2.89 16.83 -14.79
CA MET A 183 4.21 17.09 -14.24
C MET A 183 5.26 16.04 -14.63
N GLY A 184 4.88 15.03 -15.43
CA GLY A 184 5.78 14.00 -15.93
C GLY A 184 5.91 12.75 -15.05
N VAL A 185 4.98 12.55 -14.11
CA VAL A 185 4.83 11.26 -13.43
C VAL A 185 4.36 10.22 -14.44
N THR A 186 5.03 9.08 -14.48
CA THR A 186 4.76 8.02 -15.46
C THR A 186 4.08 6.81 -14.85
N ASN A 187 4.14 6.68 -13.53
CA ASN A 187 3.43 5.61 -12.81
C ASN A 187 3.02 6.08 -11.41
N ILE A 188 1.83 5.67 -10.98
CA ILE A 188 1.31 5.87 -9.62
C ILE A 188 1.03 4.49 -9.02
N VAL A 189 1.64 4.20 -7.88
CA VAL A 189 1.38 3.00 -7.08
C VAL A 189 0.58 3.42 -5.85
N THR A 190 -0.57 2.81 -5.65
CA THR A 190 -1.43 3.04 -4.49
C THR A 190 -1.90 1.72 -3.89
N PHE A 191 -2.47 1.77 -2.70
CA PHE A 191 -2.94 0.56 -2.02
C PHE A 191 -4.44 0.68 -1.76
N ASP A 192 -5.16 -0.39 -2.05
CA ASP A 192 -6.58 -0.55 -1.73
C ASP A 192 -7.41 0.71 -1.96
N VAL A 193 -7.31 1.25 -3.17
CA VAL A 193 -7.98 2.50 -3.55
C VAL A 193 -9.49 2.42 -3.33
N HIS A 194 -10.07 3.50 -2.80
CA HIS A 194 -11.50 3.58 -2.49
C HIS A 194 -12.40 3.24 -3.69
N ASN A 195 -12.01 3.72 -4.87
CA ASN A 195 -12.66 3.38 -6.14
C ASN A 195 -11.63 3.22 -7.26
N ILE A 196 -11.52 2.02 -7.81
CA ILE A 196 -10.59 1.72 -8.90
C ILE A 196 -10.90 2.52 -10.18
N GLY A 197 -12.12 3.00 -10.35
CA GLY A 197 -12.51 3.83 -11.50
C GLY A 197 -11.71 5.11 -11.67
N ILE A 198 -11.02 5.58 -10.61
CA ILE A 198 -10.17 6.78 -10.65
C ILE A 198 -9.03 6.67 -11.69
N GLN A 199 -8.54 5.47 -11.98
CA GLN A 199 -7.53 5.22 -13.02
C GLN A 199 -7.95 5.76 -14.40
N ASN A 200 -9.27 5.87 -14.66
CA ASN A 200 -9.77 6.40 -15.93
C ASN A 200 -9.48 7.89 -16.12
N ALA A 201 -9.09 8.62 -15.06
CA ALA A 201 -8.67 10.02 -15.17
C ALA A 201 -7.29 10.17 -15.83
N ILE A 202 -6.46 9.12 -15.78
CA ILE A 202 -5.06 9.11 -16.24
C ILE A 202 -4.76 7.90 -17.14
N PRO A 203 -5.45 7.71 -18.26
CA PRO A 203 -5.38 6.49 -19.06
C PRO A 203 -4.05 6.25 -19.76
N LEU A 204 -3.15 7.24 -19.80
CA LEU A 204 -1.88 7.19 -20.53
C LEU A 204 -0.65 6.93 -19.64
N ILE A 205 -0.82 6.88 -18.32
CA ILE A 205 0.24 6.52 -17.37
C ILE A 205 -0.10 5.25 -16.60
N GLY A 206 0.91 4.62 -16.00
CA GLY A 206 0.70 3.44 -15.16
C GLY A 206 -0.08 3.79 -13.88
N PHE A 207 -1.02 2.92 -13.52
CA PHE A 207 -1.74 3.00 -12.25
C PHE A 207 -1.83 1.61 -11.64
N ASP A 208 -1.08 1.39 -10.57
CA ASP A 208 -1.00 0.10 -9.89
C ASP A 208 -1.70 0.18 -8.54
N ASN A 209 -2.86 -0.47 -8.43
CA ASN A 209 -3.60 -0.60 -7.17
C ASN A 209 -3.26 -1.93 -6.49
N VAL A 210 -2.55 -1.87 -5.40
CA VAL A 210 -2.02 -3.02 -4.67
C VAL A 210 -2.95 -3.41 -3.51
N GLN A 211 -3.25 -4.70 -3.38
CA GLN A 211 -4.08 -5.20 -2.28
C GLN A 211 -3.21 -5.81 -1.16
N PRO A 212 -3.34 -5.36 0.10
CA PRO A 212 -2.55 -5.89 1.22
C PRO A 212 -3.09 -7.21 1.79
N THR A 213 -4.01 -7.88 1.08
CA THR A 213 -4.76 -9.05 1.55
C THR A 213 -3.87 -10.16 2.10
N TYR A 214 -2.78 -10.49 1.41
CA TYR A 214 -1.83 -11.51 1.88
C TYR A 214 -1.20 -11.14 3.22
N GLN A 215 -0.77 -9.90 3.37
CA GLN A 215 -0.13 -9.39 4.58
C GLN A 215 -1.12 -9.33 5.75
N MET A 216 -2.37 -8.93 5.48
CA MET A 216 -3.45 -8.92 6.47
C MET A 216 -3.75 -10.32 7.01
N ILE A 217 -3.93 -11.30 6.12
CA ILE A 217 -4.18 -12.70 6.52
C ILE A 217 -2.98 -13.25 7.30
N LYS A 218 -1.75 -13.01 6.83
CA LYS A 218 -0.53 -13.43 7.52
C LYS A 218 -0.41 -12.82 8.92
N ALA A 219 -0.77 -11.55 9.07
CA ALA A 219 -0.76 -10.86 10.35
C ALA A 219 -1.82 -11.42 11.30
N LEU A 220 -3.03 -11.71 10.80
CA LEU A 220 -4.08 -12.38 11.59
C LEU A 220 -3.58 -13.71 12.15
N ILE A 221 -3.08 -14.61 11.31
CA ILE A 221 -2.55 -15.91 11.71
C ILE A 221 -1.44 -15.78 12.77
N LYS A 222 -0.56 -14.80 12.60
CA LYS A 222 0.54 -14.55 13.54
C LYS A 222 0.07 -13.98 14.88
N LYS A 223 -0.93 -13.10 14.88
CA LYS A 223 -1.38 -12.37 16.07
C LYS A 223 -2.51 -13.07 16.81
N VAL A 224 -3.20 -14.00 16.14
CA VAL A 224 -4.31 -14.80 16.66
C VAL A 224 -4.06 -16.27 16.30
N PRO A 225 -3.13 -16.95 17.00
CA PRO A 225 -2.67 -18.29 16.61
C PRO A 225 -3.76 -19.37 16.69
N ASP A 226 -4.82 -19.14 17.46
CA ASP A 226 -5.97 -20.01 17.65
C ASP A 226 -7.14 -19.72 16.70
N ILE A 227 -6.94 -18.85 15.70
CA ILE A 227 -7.98 -18.52 14.71
C ILE A 227 -8.25 -19.72 13.80
N GLN A 228 -9.51 -20.11 13.69
CA GLN A 228 -9.94 -21.19 12.80
C GLN A 228 -10.42 -20.58 11.48
N LEU A 229 -9.68 -20.86 10.39
CA LEU A 229 -9.92 -20.28 9.06
C LEU A 229 -10.86 -21.16 8.23
N ASP A 230 -12.03 -21.45 8.75
CA ASP A 230 -13.07 -22.22 8.06
C ASP A 230 -14.45 -21.56 8.22
N LYS A 231 -15.40 -21.96 7.36
CA LYS A 231 -16.74 -21.37 7.28
C LYS A 231 -17.63 -21.64 8.51
N ASP A 232 -17.29 -22.62 9.35
CA ASP A 232 -18.08 -22.94 10.52
C ASP A 232 -17.69 -22.05 11.72
N HIS A 233 -16.45 -21.56 11.73
CA HIS A 233 -15.89 -20.78 12.83
C HIS A 233 -15.63 -19.30 12.48
N LEU A 234 -15.47 -18.94 11.20
CA LEU A 234 -15.12 -17.59 10.79
C LEU A 234 -16.04 -17.09 9.68
N MET A 235 -16.36 -15.80 9.72
CA MET A 235 -17.20 -15.14 8.72
C MET A 235 -16.66 -13.75 8.37
N MET A 236 -16.74 -13.39 7.09
CA MET A 236 -16.38 -12.06 6.60
C MET A 236 -17.59 -11.14 6.62
N ILE A 237 -17.42 -9.88 7.04
CA ILE A 237 -18.50 -8.89 7.12
C ILE A 237 -18.10 -7.60 6.41
N SER A 238 -18.94 -7.15 5.48
CA SER A 238 -18.85 -5.81 4.93
C SER A 238 -19.62 -4.82 5.82
N PRO A 239 -18.99 -3.70 6.23
CA PRO A 239 -19.67 -2.72 7.07
C PRO A 239 -20.76 -1.93 6.33
N ASP A 240 -20.70 -1.88 5.00
CA ASP A 240 -21.71 -1.25 4.12
C ASP A 240 -21.59 -1.77 2.68
N GLU A 241 -22.39 -1.19 1.77
CA GLU A 241 -22.39 -1.58 0.35
C GLU A 241 -21.06 -1.25 -0.36
N GLY A 242 -20.37 -0.18 0.08
CA GLY A 242 -19.10 0.27 -0.51
C GLY A 242 -17.96 -0.74 -0.31
N GLY A 243 -17.91 -1.39 0.85
CA GLY A 243 -16.90 -2.39 1.20
C GLY A 243 -17.13 -3.77 0.60
N MET A 244 -18.27 -4.02 -0.07
CA MET A 244 -18.69 -5.36 -0.49
C MET A 244 -17.67 -6.03 -1.42
N THR A 245 -17.18 -5.36 -2.44
CA THR A 245 -16.23 -5.94 -3.41
C THR A 245 -14.95 -6.41 -2.73
N ARG A 246 -14.43 -5.62 -1.79
CA ARG A 246 -13.25 -5.94 -0.98
C ARG A 246 -13.53 -7.16 -0.11
N CYS A 247 -14.65 -7.15 0.60
CA CYS A 247 -15.06 -8.25 1.46
C CYS A 247 -15.27 -9.56 0.68
N MET A 248 -15.86 -9.49 -0.53
CA MET A 248 -15.98 -10.64 -1.44
C MET A 248 -14.63 -11.22 -1.83
N TYR A 249 -13.64 -10.36 -2.06
CA TYR A 249 -12.29 -10.81 -2.39
C TYR A 249 -11.66 -11.63 -1.23
N TYR A 250 -11.71 -11.10 0.01
CA TYR A 250 -11.25 -11.84 1.19
C TYR A 250 -12.03 -13.15 1.40
N SER A 251 -13.36 -13.09 1.33
CA SER A 251 -14.23 -14.26 1.46
C SER A 251 -13.87 -15.36 0.43
N SER A 252 -13.63 -14.98 -0.82
CA SER A 252 -13.22 -15.91 -1.88
C SER A 252 -11.84 -16.51 -1.64
N MET A 253 -10.86 -15.70 -1.19
CA MET A 253 -9.50 -16.17 -0.89
C MET A 253 -9.47 -17.18 0.26
N LEU A 254 -10.32 -16.99 1.27
CA LEU A 254 -10.38 -17.83 2.47
C LEU A 254 -11.48 -18.91 2.40
N SER A 255 -12.32 -18.92 1.36
CA SER A 255 -13.49 -19.81 1.20
C SER A 255 -14.46 -19.70 2.38
N LEU A 256 -14.72 -18.47 2.84
CA LEU A 256 -15.58 -18.18 3.98
C LEU A 256 -16.94 -17.64 3.54
N ASP A 257 -17.93 -17.75 4.45
CA ASP A 257 -19.21 -17.07 4.28
C ASP A 257 -19.06 -15.56 4.41
N LEU A 258 -19.96 -14.83 3.74
CA LEU A 258 -20.00 -13.38 3.70
C LEU A 258 -21.34 -12.88 4.24
N GLY A 259 -21.30 -11.81 5.04
CA GLY A 259 -22.44 -11.00 5.44
C GLY A 259 -22.16 -9.52 5.17
N MET A 260 -23.19 -8.71 5.19
CA MET A 260 -23.08 -7.26 5.02
C MET A 260 -24.09 -6.52 5.85
N PHE A 261 -23.73 -5.29 6.18
CA PHE A 261 -24.68 -4.29 6.68
C PHE A 261 -25.05 -3.32 5.55
N TYR A 262 -26.31 -2.93 5.52
CA TYR A 262 -26.72 -1.84 4.66
C TYR A 262 -27.49 -0.77 5.44
N LYS A 263 -27.30 0.49 5.01
CA LYS A 263 -27.89 1.67 5.64
C LYS A 263 -29.23 1.96 4.97
N ARG A 264 -30.34 1.50 5.56
CA ARG A 264 -31.67 1.88 5.09
C ARG A 264 -31.90 3.37 5.39
N ARG A 265 -32.10 4.16 4.34
CA ARG A 265 -32.33 5.61 4.42
C ARG A 265 -33.82 5.90 4.27
N ASP A 266 -34.29 6.90 4.99
CA ASP A 266 -35.61 7.47 4.76
C ASP A 266 -35.54 8.51 3.65
N TYR A 267 -35.98 8.10 2.46
CA TYR A 267 -36.02 9.00 1.30
C TYR A 267 -37.19 9.99 1.35
N THR A 268 -38.08 9.92 2.35
CA THR A 268 -39.18 10.87 2.51
C THR A 268 -38.74 12.14 3.24
N GLN A 269 -37.57 12.11 3.90
CA GLN A 269 -37.00 13.23 4.65
C GLN A 269 -35.62 13.59 4.16
N VAL A 270 -35.30 14.89 4.21
CA VAL A 270 -33.96 15.41 3.96
C VAL A 270 -33.55 16.28 5.16
N ILE A 271 -32.54 15.85 5.90
CA ILE A 271 -31.99 16.58 7.05
C ILE A 271 -30.54 16.96 6.68
N ASN A 272 -30.23 18.27 6.71
CA ASN A 272 -28.91 18.80 6.34
C ASN A 272 -28.40 18.29 4.97
N GLY A 273 -29.32 18.22 3.98
CA GLY A 273 -28.99 17.76 2.61
C GLY A 273 -28.79 16.26 2.46
N LYS A 274 -29.06 15.45 3.49
CA LYS A 274 -28.93 14.00 3.46
C LYS A 274 -30.23 13.32 3.93
N ASN A 275 -30.53 12.17 3.35
CA ASN A 275 -31.61 11.31 3.83
C ASN A 275 -31.15 10.62 5.14
N PRO A 276 -31.90 10.73 6.24
CA PRO A 276 -31.51 10.13 7.51
C PRO A 276 -31.47 8.61 7.41
N ILE A 277 -30.52 8.00 8.13
CA ILE A 277 -30.42 6.55 8.26
C ILE A 277 -31.43 6.11 9.30
N VAL A 278 -32.38 5.25 8.91
CA VAL A 278 -33.45 4.74 9.80
C VAL A 278 -33.11 3.38 10.39
N ALA A 279 -32.24 2.61 9.77
CA ALA A 279 -31.81 1.31 10.28
C ALA A 279 -30.47 0.87 9.64
N HIS A 280 -29.68 0.14 10.44
CA HIS A 280 -28.58 -0.68 9.98
C HIS A 280 -29.09 -2.12 9.94
N GLU A 281 -29.36 -2.64 8.77
CA GLU A 281 -29.89 -3.99 8.61
C GLU A 281 -28.76 -4.95 8.20
N TYR A 282 -28.75 -6.12 8.82
CA TYR A 282 -27.77 -7.16 8.52
C TYR A 282 -28.36 -8.15 7.52
N LEU A 283 -27.59 -8.43 6.48
CA LEU A 283 -27.85 -9.45 5.48
C LEU A 283 -26.74 -10.51 5.49
N GLY A 284 -27.07 -11.74 5.79
CA GLY A 284 -26.12 -12.83 5.82
C GLY A 284 -26.59 -14.02 6.64
N ARG A 285 -25.72 -15.03 6.74
CA ARG A 285 -25.94 -16.18 7.63
C ARG A 285 -25.76 -15.78 9.08
N SER A 286 -26.20 -16.63 10.03
CA SER A 286 -26.01 -16.39 11.45
C SER A 286 -24.52 -16.30 11.80
N VAL A 287 -24.17 -15.29 12.59
CA VAL A 287 -22.83 -15.06 13.16
C VAL A 287 -22.69 -15.67 14.56
N LYS A 288 -23.76 -16.29 15.09
CA LYS A 288 -23.78 -16.81 16.46
C LYS A 288 -22.66 -17.84 16.68
N GLY A 289 -21.82 -17.56 17.66
CA GLY A 289 -20.69 -18.40 18.05
C GLY A 289 -19.48 -18.33 17.11
N LYS A 290 -19.56 -17.61 15.99
CA LYS A 290 -18.45 -17.44 15.04
C LYS A 290 -17.59 -16.25 15.38
N ASP A 291 -16.32 -16.34 15.04
CA ASP A 291 -15.45 -15.19 14.89
C ASP A 291 -15.82 -14.41 13.63
N VAL A 292 -15.60 -13.11 13.63
CA VAL A 292 -15.98 -12.24 12.52
C VAL A 292 -14.84 -11.31 12.16
N ILE A 293 -14.60 -11.13 10.86
CA ILE A 293 -13.70 -10.09 10.34
C ILE A 293 -14.52 -9.05 9.58
N ILE A 294 -14.54 -7.82 10.09
CA ILE A 294 -15.08 -6.65 9.38
C ILE A 294 -13.97 -6.13 8.46
N VAL A 295 -14.27 -5.91 7.17
CA VAL A 295 -13.26 -5.45 6.19
C VAL A 295 -13.67 -4.13 5.60
N ASP A 296 -12.76 -3.13 5.72
CA ASP A 296 -12.91 -1.81 5.13
C ASP A 296 -11.58 -1.34 4.50
N ASP A 297 -11.57 -0.22 3.75
CA ASP A 297 -10.36 0.43 3.28
C ASP A 297 -9.78 1.39 4.32
N ILE A 298 -10.63 2.19 4.96
CA ILE A 298 -10.25 3.30 5.83
C ILE A 298 -11.05 3.26 7.12
N ILE A 299 -10.37 3.28 8.25
CA ILE A 299 -10.97 3.66 9.53
C ILE A 299 -10.73 5.15 9.73
N SER A 300 -11.77 5.97 9.53
CA SER A 300 -11.70 7.43 9.75
C SER A 300 -11.88 7.75 11.23
N SER A 301 -13.12 7.90 11.72
CA SER A 301 -13.40 8.05 13.16
C SER A 301 -13.45 6.71 13.90
N GLY A 302 -13.72 5.62 13.20
CA GLY A 302 -13.95 4.29 13.78
C GLY A 302 -15.42 4.01 14.16
N GLN A 303 -16.29 5.02 14.16
CA GLN A 303 -17.67 4.84 14.62
C GLN A 303 -18.44 3.78 13.83
N SER A 304 -18.28 3.72 12.50
CA SER A 304 -18.94 2.69 11.67
C SER A 304 -18.52 1.27 12.05
N ILE A 305 -17.24 1.06 12.38
CA ILE A 305 -16.73 -0.24 12.83
C ILE A 305 -17.33 -0.60 14.20
N ILE A 306 -17.39 0.38 15.12
CA ILE A 306 -17.95 0.18 16.46
C ILE A 306 -19.44 -0.18 16.38
N ASP A 307 -20.23 0.54 15.57
CA ASP A 307 -21.67 0.29 15.38
C ASP A 307 -21.93 -1.11 14.83
N VAL A 308 -21.17 -1.51 13.81
CA VAL A 308 -21.24 -2.85 13.21
C VAL A 308 -20.82 -3.91 14.22
N ALA A 309 -19.72 -3.70 14.94
CA ALA A 309 -19.24 -4.65 15.95
C ALA A 309 -20.22 -4.85 17.09
N THR A 310 -20.83 -3.77 17.59
CA THR A 310 -21.86 -3.82 18.63
C THR A 310 -23.06 -4.65 18.16
N ASN A 311 -23.56 -4.40 16.95
CA ASN A 311 -24.68 -5.15 16.39
C ASN A 311 -24.35 -6.64 16.18
N LEU A 312 -23.12 -6.96 15.77
CA LEU A 312 -22.67 -8.35 15.63
C LEU A 312 -22.57 -9.06 16.99
N LYS A 313 -22.15 -8.35 18.06
CA LYS A 313 -22.13 -8.89 19.42
C LYS A 313 -23.54 -9.20 19.93
N GLU A 314 -24.50 -8.31 19.71
CA GLU A 314 -25.91 -8.55 20.02
C GLU A 314 -26.49 -9.78 19.30
N ARG A 315 -25.97 -10.10 18.10
CA ARG A 315 -26.28 -11.30 17.32
C ARG A 315 -25.52 -12.55 17.77
N GLY A 316 -24.68 -12.43 18.78
CA GLY A 316 -23.94 -13.54 19.41
C GLY A 316 -22.63 -13.91 18.70
N ALA A 317 -22.01 -13.00 17.98
CA ALA A 317 -20.64 -13.18 17.46
C ALA A 317 -19.66 -13.40 18.63
N ASN A 318 -18.67 -14.30 18.42
CA ASN A 318 -17.67 -14.62 19.42
C ASN A 318 -16.62 -13.49 19.50
N ARG A 319 -15.59 -13.53 18.68
CA ARG A 319 -14.57 -12.48 18.58
C ARG A 319 -14.82 -11.63 17.34
N ILE A 320 -14.53 -10.34 17.43
CA ILE A 320 -14.69 -9.42 16.30
C ILE A 320 -13.34 -8.78 16.01
N PHE A 321 -12.87 -9.01 14.79
CA PHE A 321 -11.69 -8.42 14.21
C PHE A 321 -12.09 -7.39 13.16
N ALA A 322 -11.27 -6.35 12.98
CA ALA A 322 -11.43 -5.42 11.86
C ALA A 322 -10.14 -5.36 11.05
N PHE A 323 -10.27 -5.41 9.74
CA PHE A 323 -9.21 -5.15 8.78
C PHE A 323 -9.50 -3.83 8.08
N ALA A 324 -8.54 -2.92 8.09
CA ALA A 324 -8.57 -1.75 7.24
C ALA A 324 -7.17 -1.46 6.72
N THR A 325 -7.06 -1.10 5.46
CA THR A 325 -5.76 -0.76 4.91
C THR A 325 -5.19 0.46 5.60
N PHE A 326 -6.05 1.46 5.92
CA PHE A 326 -5.63 2.70 6.55
C PHE A 326 -6.39 2.97 7.84
N GLY A 327 -5.65 3.22 8.93
CA GLY A 327 -6.20 3.62 10.22
C GLY A 327 -5.88 5.07 10.52
N LEU A 328 -6.81 5.99 10.24
CA LEU A 328 -6.62 7.42 10.49
C LEU A 328 -6.95 7.82 11.93
N PHE A 329 -8.01 7.27 12.51
CA PHE A 329 -8.49 7.57 13.85
C PHE A 329 -8.59 9.07 14.13
N CYS A 330 -9.25 9.80 13.21
CA CYS A 330 -9.31 11.29 13.20
C CYS A 330 -9.96 11.90 14.43
N GLU A 331 -10.77 11.15 15.17
CA GLU A 331 -11.50 11.61 16.37
C GLU A 331 -10.90 11.08 17.67
N GLY A 332 -9.64 10.58 17.62
CA GLY A 332 -8.96 10.01 18.78
C GLY A 332 -9.19 8.51 18.92
N LEU A 333 -8.74 7.95 20.04
CA LEU A 333 -8.74 6.50 20.31
C LEU A 333 -9.78 6.10 21.39
N GLU A 334 -10.35 7.05 22.08
CA GLU A 334 -11.18 6.83 23.29
C GLU A 334 -12.43 5.98 22.98
N ALA A 335 -13.08 6.23 21.83
CA ALA A 335 -14.26 5.45 21.44
C ALA A 335 -13.89 3.98 21.17
N MET A 336 -12.74 3.77 20.58
CA MET A 336 -12.22 2.43 20.29
C MET A 336 -11.72 1.73 21.55
N ASP A 337 -11.04 2.45 22.46
CA ASP A 337 -10.63 1.95 23.77
C ASP A 337 -11.86 1.46 24.56
N LYS A 338 -12.96 2.22 24.52
CA LYS A 338 -14.22 1.83 25.14
C LYS A 338 -14.83 0.59 24.49
N ALA A 339 -14.91 0.55 23.15
CA ALA A 339 -15.45 -0.61 22.43
C ALA A 339 -14.66 -1.90 22.71
N TYR A 340 -13.35 -1.79 22.90
CA TYR A 340 -12.49 -2.89 23.33
C TYR A 340 -12.78 -3.32 24.77
N ALA A 341 -12.86 -2.36 25.70
CA ALA A 341 -13.17 -2.63 27.12
C ALA A 341 -14.56 -3.27 27.29
N ASP A 342 -15.55 -2.84 26.51
CA ASP A 342 -16.91 -3.40 26.49
C ASP A 342 -16.97 -4.80 25.79
N GLY A 343 -15.85 -5.27 25.23
CA GLY A 343 -15.75 -6.56 24.54
C GLY A 343 -16.40 -6.60 23.15
N HIS A 344 -16.71 -5.43 22.56
CA HIS A 344 -17.29 -5.35 21.22
C HIS A 344 -16.26 -5.61 20.13
N ILE A 345 -15.01 -5.22 20.33
CA ILE A 345 -13.89 -5.42 19.39
C ILE A 345 -12.80 -6.22 20.08
N THR A 346 -12.22 -7.17 19.37
CA THR A 346 -11.10 -7.97 19.86
C THR A 346 -9.78 -7.40 19.38
N LYS A 347 -9.65 -7.12 18.07
CA LYS A 347 -8.42 -6.56 17.52
C LYS A 347 -8.67 -5.90 16.16
N ILE A 348 -7.94 -4.81 15.90
CA ILE A 348 -7.96 -4.06 14.65
C ILE A 348 -6.59 -4.18 13.99
N PHE A 349 -6.58 -4.51 12.71
CA PHE A 349 -5.39 -4.61 11.90
C PHE A 349 -5.38 -3.48 10.88
N THR A 350 -4.34 -2.64 10.89
CA THR A 350 -4.09 -1.69 9.82
C THR A 350 -2.64 -1.71 9.38
N THR A 351 -2.36 -1.19 8.19
CA THR A 351 -1.01 -1.23 7.63
C THR A 351 -0.11 -0.13 8.20
N ASN A 352 1.22 -0.32 8.03
CA ASN A 352 2.23 0.70 8.33
C ASN A 352 2.47 1.69 7.17
N LEU A 353 1.57 1.74 6.19
CA LEU A 353 1.71 2.56 4.98
C LEU A 353 1.46 4.05 5.20
N ILE A 354 0.75 4.42 6.27
CA ILE A 354 0.52 5.81 6.69
C ILE A 354 0.98 5.99 8.14
N TYR A 355 1.05 7.24 8.59
CA TYR A 355 1.47 7.56 9.94
C TYR A 355 0.60 6.88 11.01
N ARG A 356 1.24 6.35 12.04
CA ARG A 356 0.64 5.78 13.25
C ARG A 356 1.28 6.44 14.47
N SER A 357 0.44 7.00 15.35
CA SER A 357 0.94 7.60 16.58
C SER A 357 1.50 6.53 17.54
N SER A 358 2.44 6.91 18.39
CA SER A 358 2.95 6.02 19.45
C SER A 358 1.86 5.54 20.40
N GLU A 359 0.82 6.36 20.61
CA GLU A 359 -0.34 6.02 21.42
C GLU A 359 -1.15 4.88 20.78
N LEU A 360 -1.39 4.93 19.45
CA LEU A 360 -2.06 3.86 18.71
C LEU A 360 -1.26 2.56 18.80
N LEU A 361 0.05 2.63 18.55
CA LEU A 361 0.94 1.45 18.58
C LEU A 361 1.01 0.77 19.95
N ALA A 362 0.71 1.49 21.03
CA ALA A 362 0.69 0.96 22.38
C ALA A 362 -0.64 0.27 22.77
N ARG A 363 -1.68 0.33 21.93
CA ARG A 363 -2.99 -0.26 22.25
C ARG A 363 -3.01 -1.77 22.05
N GLU A 364 -3.51 -2.51 23.04
CA GLU A 364 -3.65 -3.97 22.98
C GLU A 364 -4.58 -4.44 21.85
N TRP A 365 -5.61 -3.66 21.55
CA TRP A 365 -6.55 -3.93 20.48
C TRP A 365 -5.99 -3.65 19.08
N TYR A 366 -4.83 -2.98 18.98
CA TYR A 366 -4.22 -2.63 17.70
C TYR A 366 -3.18 -3.67 17.28
N ALA A 367 -3.14 -3.96 15.98
CA ALA A 367 -2.13 -4.79 15.35
C ALA A 367 -1.66 -4.16 14.05
N GLU A 368 -0.39 -3.80 14.01
CA GLU A 368 0.23 -3.30 12.80
C GLU A 368 0.52 -4.44 11.80
N VAL A 369 0.25 -4.16 10.53
CA VAL A 369 0.57 -5.02 9.38
C VAL A 369 1.67 -4.35 8.57
N ASP A 370 2.84 -4.97 8.56
CA ASP A 370 4.03 -4.45 7.91
C ASP A 370 4.00 -4.72 6.39
N LEU A 371 4.21 -3.64 5.61
CA LEU A 371 4.31 -3.64 4.15
C LEU A 371 5.66 -3.11 3.62
N GLY A 372 6.63 -2.75 4.48
CA GLY A 372 7.92 -2.22 4.05
C GLY A 372 8.63 -3.13 3.06
N LYS A 373 8.74 -4.42 3.40
CA LYS A 373 9.29 -5.44 2.48
C LYS A 373 8.53 -5.54 1.16
N TYR A 374 7.22 -5.35 1.19
CA TYR A 374 6.39 -5.47 -0.01
C TYR A 374 6.54 -4.27 -0.93
N VAL A 375 6.65 -3.07 -0.37
CA VAL A 375 6.97 -1.85 -1.13
C VAL A 375 8.36 -1.94 -1.74
N ALA A 376 9.36 -2.42 -0.98
CA ALA A 376 10.71 -2.66 -1.51
C ALA A 376 10.69 -3.63 -2.71
N LEU A 377 9.89 -4.70 -2.64
CA LEU A 377 9.75 -5.66 -3.74
C LEU A 377 9.11 -5.02 -4.98
N ILE A 378 8.11 -4.16 -4.82
CA ILE A 378 7.51 -3.40 -5.93
C ILE A 378 8.57 -2.51 -6.59
N VAL A 379 9.32 -1.75 -5.79
CA VAL A 379 10.40 -0.86 -6.27
C VAL A 379 11.46 -1.65 -7.03
N ASP A 380 11.94 -2.77 -6.45
CA ASP A 380 12.97 -3.60 -7.08
C ASP A 380 12.50 -4.19 -8.42
N THR A 381 11.28 -4.74 -8.45
CA THR A 381 10.69 -5.35 -9.66
C THR A 381 10.49 -4.30 -10.76
N LEU A 382 9.91 -3.15 -10.44
CA LEU A 382 9.71 -2.07 -11.40
C LEU A 382 11.05 -1.50 -11.92
N ASN A 383 12.05 -1.34 -11.04
CA ASN A 383 13.37 -0.85 -11.45
C ASN A 383 14.11 -1.84 -12.36
N ARG A 384 13.79 -3.13 -12.30
CA ARG A 384 14.26 -4.15 -13.27
C ARG A 384 13.47 -4.15 -14.58
N ASP A 385 12.50 -3.22 -14.73
CA ASP A 385 11.55 -3.17 -15.85
C ASP A 385 10.75 -4.47 -16.01
N GLU A 386 10.43 -5.12 -14.88
CA GLU A 386 9.68 -6.35 -14.81
C GLU A 386 8.22 -6.09 -14.41
N THR A 387 7.33 -7.01 -14.78
CA THR A 387 5.91 -6.91 -14.41
C THR A 387 5.67 -7.24 -12.93
N ILE A 388 4.88 -6.42 -12.25
CA ILE A 388 4.41 -6.67 -10.88
C ILE A 388 3.11 -7.48 -10.81
N SER A 389 2.62 -8.03 -11.93
CA SER A 389 1.34 -8.75 -11.98
C SER A 389 1.24 -9.89 -10.96
N HIS A 390 2.34 -10.58 -10.69
CA HIS A 390 2.42 -11.65 -9.68
C HIS A 390 2.31 -11.09 -8.23
N LEU A 391 2.66 -9.83 -8.02
CA LEU A 391 2.48 -9.15 -6.73
C LEU A 391 1.04 -8.68 -6.56
N LEU A 392 0.40 -8.22 -7.63
CA LEU A 392 -0.98 -7.74 -7.62
C LEU A 392 -2.01 -8.87 -7.42
N LYS A 393 -1.64 -10.13 -7.71
CA LYS A 393 -2.51 -11.30 -7.60
C LYS A 393 -1.96 -12.32 -6.60
N PRO A 394 -2.12 -12.10 -5.28
CA PRO A 394 -1.49 -12.93 -4.26
C PRO A 394 -2.20 -14.28 -3.99
N ALA A 395 -3.17 -14.71 -4.82
CA ALA A 395 -3.98 -15.89 -4.58
C ALA A 395 -3.16 -17.16 -4.30
N GLU A 396 -2.16 -17.46 -5.14
CA GLU A 396 -1.29 -18.63 -4.96
C GLU A 396 -0.51 -18.57 -3.65
N ARG A 397 -0.01 -17.39 -3.28
CA ARG A 397 0.73 -17.17 -2.03
C ARG A 397 -0.18 -17.33 -0.81
N ILE A 398 -1.44 -16.90 -0.91
CA ILE A 398 -2.44 -17.08 0.14
C ILE A 398 -2.75 -18.56 0.30
N GLN A 399 -3.00 -19.30 -0.78
CA GLN A 399 -3.25 -20.74 -0.72
C GLN A 399 -2.08 -21.51 -0.09
N ALA A 400 -0.85 -21.23 -0.52
CA ALA A 400 0.34 -21.82 0.08
C ALA A 400 0.49 -21.51 1.59
N LEU A 401 0.09 -20.29 2.01
CA LEU A 401 0.06 -19.92 3.43
C LEU A 401 -0.97 -20.76 4.21
N LEU A 402 -2.18 -20.90 3.66
CA LEU A 402 -3.25 -21.68 4.29
C LEU A 402 -2.94 -23.18 4.38
N GLU A 403 -2.27 -23.75 3.37
CA GLU A 403 -1.80 -25.13 3.40
C GLU A 403 -0.79 -25.35 4.54
N LYS A 404 0.18 -24.46 4.71
CA LYS A 404 1.14 -24.52 5.82
C LYS A 404 0.47 -24.45 7.20
N VAL A 405 -0.57 -23.63 7.35
CA VAL A 405 -1.33 -23.56 8.60
C VAL A 405 -1.99 -24.90 8.90
N LYS A 406 -2.68 -25.48 7.92
CA LYS A 406 -3.34 -26.79 8.07
C LYS A 406 -2.35 -27.94 8.38
N GLU A 407 -1.15 -27.91 7.80
CA GLU A 407 -0.09 -28.88 8.10
C GLU A 407 0.42 -28.75 9.54
N ASN A 408 0.62 -27.53 10.01
CA ASN A 408 1.04 -27.27 11.39
C ASN A 408 0.00 -27.72 12.41
N GLU A 409 -1.28 -27.49 12.16
CA GLU A 409 -2.39 -27.96 12.99
C GLU A 409 -2.40 -29.50 13.09
N LYS A 410 -2.24 -30.20 11.96
CA LYS A 410 -2.17 -31.67 11.93
C LYS A 410 -0.95 -32.23 12.67
N ASN A 411 0.18 -31.54 12.62
CA ASN A 411 1.38 -31.97 13.32
C ASN A 411 1.27 -31.75 14.83
N ASN A 412 0.66 -30.64 15.25
CA ASN A 412 0.42 -30.37 16.67
C ASN A 412 -0.59 -31.34 17.29
N SER A 413 -1.62 -31.76 16.55
CA SER A 413 -2.59 -32.75 17.01
C SER A 413 -1.98 -34.18 17.15
N ARG A 414 -0.94 -34.50 16.38
CA ARG A 414 -0.24 -35.80 16.46
C ARG A 414 0.80 -35.90 17.59
N THR A 415 1.20 -34.78 18.18
CA THR A 415 2.17 -34.72 19.28
C THR A 415 1.50 -34.72 20.66
N VAL A 416 0.17 -34.71 20.74
CA VAL A 416 -0.63 -34.71 21.99
C VAL A 416 -1.22 -36.11 22.30
N ASP A 417 -1.14 -37.03 21.34
CA ASP A 417 -1.44 -38.47 21.53
C ASP A 417 -0.15 -39.26 21.81
#